data_bfd6bc64d39dfc1d64909155db46269c
#
_entry.id   bfd6bc64d39dfc1d64909155db46269c
#
_cell.length_a   1.000
_cell.length_b   1.000
_cell.length_c   1.000
_cell.angle_alpha   90.00
_cell.angle_beta   90.00
_cell.angle_gamma   90.00
#
_symmetry.space_group_name_H-M   'P 1'
#
loop_
_entity.id
_entity.type
_entity.pdbx_description
1 polymer ?
#
loop_
_entity_poly.entity_id
_entity_poly.type
_entity_poly.pdbx_seq_one_letter_code
_entity_poly.pdbx_strand_id
1 'polypeptide(L)'
;IEFKGQDPAVGSRIVSLFPTFVSTKHLDVINLRFATPIDAETVEVHYAYFAHQDDDEDMVRHRLRQSSNLLGPCGLISMEDASVFHRIHIGNHTPGSAIFQKGVHDPLKLESEFLQNDESGNLPRWEYYRSVMGFERATV
;
A
#
# COMPACT_ATOMS: atom_id res chain seq x y z
N ILE A 1 -6.39 -10.74 17.35
CA ILE A 1 -5.08 -10.31 16.87
C ILE A 1 -4.34 -9.71 18.06
N GLU A 2 -3.20 -10.27 18.41
CA GLU A 2 -2.38 -9.84 19.54
C GLU A 2 -1.16 -9.09 19.06
N PHE A 3 -0.83 -7.99 19.74
CA PHE A 3 0.50 -7.38 19.69
C PHE A 3 1.39 -8.05 20.73
N LYS A 4 2.57 -8.48 20.34
CA LYS A 4 3.56 -9.07 21.25
C LYS A 4 4.87 -8.31 21.28
N GLY A 5 5.29 -7.77 20.16
CA GLY A 5 6.59 -7.14 20.01
C GLY A 5 6.55 -5.64 19.76
N GLN A 6 5.38 -5.00 19.91
CA GLN A 6 5.24 -3.61 19.58
C GLN A 6 4.22 -2.91 20.46
N ASP A 7 4.49 -1.64 20.76
CA ASP A 7 3.50 -0.75 21.36
C ASP A 7 2.31 -0.51 20.41
N PRO A 8 1.09 -0.91 20.81
CA PRO A 8 -0.11 -0.68 19.99
C PRO A 8 -0.36 0.79 19.64
N ALA A 9 0.12 1.72 20.47
CA ALA A 9 -0.03 3.16 20.21
C ALA A 9 0.74 3.65 18.99
N VAL A 10 1.77 2.91 18.53
CA VAL A 10 2.53 3.28 17.34
C VAL A 10 1.70 3.14 16.06
N GLY A 11 0.71 2.25 16.05
CA GLY A 11 -0.19 2.04 14.91
C GLY A 11 0.50 1.47 13.67
N SER A 12 -0.22 1.51 12.56
CA SER A 12 0.29 1.08 11.26
C SER A 12 1.05 2.20 10.56
N ARG A 13 2.07 1.82 9.80
CA ARG A 13 2.83 2.72 8.94
C ARG A 13 3.00 2.08 7.58
N ILE A 14 2.64 2.81 6.53
CA ILE A 14 2.84 2.40 5.15
C ILE A 14 3.67 3.49 4.48
N VAL A 15 4.80 3.10 3.91
CA VAL A 15 5.67 3.99 3.15
C VAL A 15 5.76 3.45 1.73
N SER A 16 5.38 4.29 0.77
CA SER A 16 5.47 3.96 -0.64
C SER A 16 6.55 4.79 -1.31
N LEU A 17 7.42 4.13 -2.07
CA LEU A 17 8.38 4.79 -2.95
C LEU A 17 8.00 4.47 -4.39
N PHE A 18 7.81 5.51 -5.19
CA PHE A 18 7.51 5.36 -6.61
C PHE A 18 8.67 4.64 -7.34
N PRO A 19 8.43 3.74 -8.29
CA PRO A 19 7.10 3.36 -8.78
C PRO A 19 6.43 2.21 -8.00
N THR A 20 7.17 1.28 -7.39
CA THR A 20 6.62 -0.04 -7.06
C THR A 20 7.00 -0.57 -5.68
N PHE A 21 7.74 0.20 -4.90
CA PHE A 21 8.17 -0.22 -3.57
C PHE A 21 7.16 0.19 -2.49
N VAL A 22 6.82 -0.73 -1.61
CA VAL A 22 6.00 -0.48 -0.43
C VAL A 22 6.61 -1.16 0.79
N SER A 23 6.86 -0.39 1.84
CA SER A 23 7.18 -0.90 3.16
C SER A 23 5.96 -0.78 4.06
N THR A 24 5.61 -1.85 4.73
CA THR A 24 4.49 -1.87 5.67
C THR A 24 4.96 -2.36 7.02
N LYS A 25 4.63 -1.59 8.03
CA LYS A 25 4.62 -2.00 9.41
C LYS A 25 3.19 -2.01 9.90
N HIS A 26 2.66 -3.18 10.24
CA HIS A 26 1.29 -3.35 10.71
C HIS A 26 1.25 -4.46 11.76
N LEU A 27 0.72 -4.15 12.95
CA LEU A 27 0.83 -5.04 14.10
C LEU A 27 2.32 -5.37 14.36
N ASP A 28 2.64 -6.65 14.49
CA ASP A 28 4.03 -7.12 14.63
C ASP A 28 4.69 -7.45 13.27
N VAL A 29 3.99 -7.23 12.17
CA VAL A 29 4.50 -7.48 10.81
C VAL A 29 5.36 -6.32 10.35
N ILE A 30 6.54 -6.66 9.82
CA ILE A 30 7.38 -5.74 9.06
C ILE A 30 7.65 -6.42 7.72
N ASN A 31 7.18 -5.81 6.63
CA ASN A 31 7.42 -6.35 5.31
C ASN A 31 7.81 -5.29 4.30
N LEU A 32 8.48 -5.74 3.26
CA LEU A 32 8.71 -4.98 2.03
C LEU A 32 8.00 -5.71 0.90
N ARG A 33 7.41 -4.93 0.00
CA ARG A 33 6.79 -5.42 -1.23
C ARG A 33 7.37 -4.69 -2.42
N PHE A 34 7.62 -5.44 -3.49
CA PHE A 34 8.03 -4.91 -4.78
C PHE A 34 7.10 -5.45 -5.83
N ALA A 35 6.59 -4.58 -6.68
CA ALA A 35 5.80 -4.99 -7.83
C ALA A 35 6.64 -4.85 -9.10
N THR A 36 6.82 -5.95 -9.81
CA THR A 36 7.55 -5.99 -11.09
C THR A 36 6.56 -6.23 -12.21
N PRO A 37 6.35 -5.27 -13.12
CA PRO A 37 5.47 -5.49 -14.26
C PRO A 37 6.08 -6.53 -15.22
N ILE A 38 5.29 -7.51 -15.60
CA ILE A 38 5.66 -8.53 -16.59
C ILE A 38 5.16 -8.11 -17.96
N ASP A 39 3.91 -7.68 -18.05
CA ASP A 39 3.26 -7.15 -19.23
C ASP A 39 2.14 -6.18 -18.85
N ALA A 40 1.27 -5.78 -19.78
CA ALA A 40 0.18 -4.84 -19.53
C ALA A 40 -0.91 -5.39 -18.60
N GLU A 41 -1.01 -6.71 -18.48
CA GLU A 41 -2.07 -7.40 -17.75
C GLU A 41 -1.56 -8.10 -16.49
N THR A 42 -0.22 -8.23 -16.36
CA THR A 42 0.38 -9.10 -15.35
C THR A 42 1.45 -8.36 -14.56
N VAL A 43 1.39 -8.50 -13.25
CA VAL A 43 2.41 -8.01 -12.34
C VAL A 43 2.83 -9.12 -11.38
N GLU A 44 4.11 -9.22 -11.11
CA GLU A 44 4.67 -10.09 -10.08
C GLU A 44 4.93 -9.28 -8.81
N VAL A 45 4.43 -9.75 -7.68
CA VAL A 45 4.62 -9.09 -6.39
C VAL A 45 5.52 -9.94 -5.50
N HIS A 46 6.64 -9.37 -5.10
CA HIS A 46 7.60 -9.99 -4.20
C HIS A 46 7.36 -9.50 -2.77
N TYR A 47 7.46 -10.42 -1.82
CA TYR A 47 7.30 -10.14 -0.40
C TYR A 47 8.57 -10.53 0.34
N ALA A 48 9.11 -9.63 1.16
CA ALA A 48 10.17 -9.90 2.11
C ALA A 48 9.67 -9.59 3.53
N TYR A 49 9.84 -10.52 4.45
CA TYR A 49 9.45 -10.38 5.85
C TYR A 49 10.66 -10.22 6.73
N PHE A 50 10.50 -9.44 7.79
CA PHE A 50 11.58 -9.12 8.71
C PHE A 50 11.19 -9.45 10.14
N ALA A 51 12.19 -9.84 10.93
CA ALA A 51 12.15 -9.94 12.37
C ALA A 51 13.26 -9.06 12.95
N HIS A 52 13.14 -8.68 14.20
CA HIS A 52 14.23 -7.99 14.90
C HIS A 52 15.34 -8.98 15.24
N GLN A 53 16.57 -8.49 15.29
CA GLN A 53 17.73 -9.31 15.62
C GLN A 53 17.62 -9.93 17.02
N ASP A 54 16.97 -9.23 17.94
CA ASP A 54 16.80 -9.61 19.33
C ASP A 54 15.52 -10.40 19.61
N ASP A 55 14.73 -10.74 18.57
CA ASP A 55 13.54 -11.57 18.72
C ASP A 55 13.95 -13.01 19.07
N ASP A 56 13.30 -13.59 20.06
CA ASP A 56 13.41 -15.01 20.34
C ASP A 56 12.67 -15.86 19.27
N GLU A 57 12.82 -17.17 19.31
CA GLU A 57 12.21 -18.08 18.32
C GLU A 57 10.68 -17.99 18.30
N ASP A 58 10.05 -17.80 19.45
CA ASP A 58 8.59 -17.70 19.53
C ASP A 58 8.09 -16.40 18.93
N MET A 59 8.81 -15.30 19.11
CA MET A 59 8.50 -14.03 18.50
C MET A 59 8.74 -14.05 16.99
N VAL A 60 9.82 -14.64 16.50
CA VAL A 60 10.07 -14.84 15.07
C VAL A 60 8.93 -15.66 14.45
N ARG A 61 8.55 -16.77 15.09
CA ARG A 61 7.43 -17.62 14.63
C ARG A 61 6.10 -16.86 14.61
N HIS A 62 5.87 -16.03 15.61
CA HIS A 62 4.68 -15.18 15.69
C HIS A 62 4.65 -14.18 14.52
N ARG A 63 5.75 -13.46 14.25
CA ARG A 63 5.84 -12.51 13.14
C ARG A 63 5.62 -13.19 11.80
N LEU A 64 6.25 -14.32 11.54
CA LEU A 64 6.08 -15.07 10.29
C LEU A 64 4.63 -15.53 10.09
N ARG A 65 4.01 -16.06 11.14
CA ARG A 65 2.60 -16.49 11.08
C ARG A 65 1.67 -15.31 10.83
N GLN A 66 1.86 -14.21 11.54
CA GLN A 66 1.05 -13.02 11.37
C GLN A 66 1.25 -12.40 9.99
N SER A 67 2.50 -12.35 9.49
CA SER A 67 2.84 -11.88 8.15
C SER A 67 2.13 -12.72 7.07
N SER A 68 2.24 -14.03 7.15
CA SER A 68 1.61 -14.93 6.16
C SER A 68 0.10 -14.81 6.17
N ASN A 69 -0.52 -14.71 7.36
CA ASN A 69 -1.98 -14.69 7.49
C ASN A 69 -2.62 -13.34 7.12
N LEU A 70 -1.88 -12.24 7.22
CA LEU A 70 -2.41 -10.91 6.95
C LEU A 70 -1.94 -10.36 5.60
N LEU A 71 -0.64 -10.28 5.41
CA LEU A 71 0.00 -9.54 4.32
C LEU A 71 0.82 -10.44 3.37
N GLY A 72 0.79 -11.74 3.55
CA GLY A 72 1.39 -12.71 2.62
C GLY A 72 0.55 -12.86 1.34
N PRO A 73 1.05 -13.54 0.31
CA PRO A 73 0.33 -13.72 -0.96
C PRO A 73 -1.07 -14.31 -0.81
N CYS A 74 -1.26 -15.18 0.18
CA CYS A 74 -2.56 -15.78 0.54
C CYS A 74 -3.11 -15.21 1.84
N GLY A 75 -2.59 -14.09 2.32
CA GLY A 75 -3.07 -13.42 3.52
C GLY A 75 -4.39 -12.70 3.28
N LEU A 76 -5.15 -12.54 4.36
CA LEU A 76 -6.51 -11.98 4.29
C LEU A 76 -6.55 -10.62 3.57
N ILE A 77 -5.66 -9.71 3.94
CA ILE A 77 -5.60 -8.36 3.34
C ILE A 77 -5.13 -8.43 1.89
N SER A 78 -4.08 -9.20 1.60
CA SER A 78 -3.54 -9.27 0.23
C SER A 78 -4.51 -9.93 -0.75
N MET A 79 -5.30 -10.91 -0.32
CA MET A 79 -6.32 -11.54 -1.17
C MET A 79 -7.49 -10.59 -1.45
N GLU A 80 -7.90 -9.82 -0.46
CA GLU A 80 -8.89 -8.75 -0.65
C GLU A 80 -8.39 -7.72 -1.65
N ASP A 81 -7.19 -7.17 -1.44
CA ASP A 81 -6.54 -6.23 -2.34
C ASP A 81 -6.46 -6.77 -3.78
N ALA A 82 -5.99 -8.00 -3.95
CA ALA A 82 -5.87 -8.62 -5.27
C ALA A 82 -7.22 -8.72 -6.00
N SER A 83 -8.28 -9.05 -5.27
CA SER A 83 -9.65 -9.10 -5.82
C SER A 83 -10.13 -7.71 -6.27
N VAL A 84 -9.86 -6.67 -5.47
CA VAL A 84 -10.24 -5.30 -5.80
C VAL A 84 -9.42 -4.78 -6.98
N PHE A 85 -8.11 -4.98 -6.98
CA PHE A 85 -7.24 -4.56 -8.08
C PHE A 85 -7.63 -5.19 -9.41
N HIS A 86 -7.96 -6.49 -9.41
CA HIS A 86 -8.43 -7.18 -10.61
C HIS A 86 -9.72 -6.56 -11.15
N ARG A 87 -10.69 -6.24 -10.29
CA ARG A 87 -11.95 -5.59 -10.70
C ARG A 87 -11.73 -4.17 -11.21
N ILE A 88 -10.85 -3.40 -10.58
CA ILE A 88 -10.49 -2.06 -11.04
C ILE A 88 -9.82 -2.15 -12.41
N HIS A 89 -8.92 -3.11 -12.61
CA HIS A 89 -8.25 -3.32 -13.88
C HIS A 89 -9.27 -3.60 -15.00
N ILE A 90 -10.21 -4.52 -14.79
CA ILE A 90 -11.30 -4.78 -15.74
C ILE A 90 -12.14 -3.51 -15.98
N GLY A 91 -12.47 -2.78 -14.92
CA GLY A 91 -13.26 -1.54 -15.03
C GLY A 91 -12.57 -0.45 -15.85
N ASN A 92 -11.26 -0.36 -15.79
CA ASN A 92 -10.47 0.61 -16.55
C ASN A 92 -10.49 0.39 -18.07
N HIS A 93 -10.88 -0.80 -18.55
CA HIS A 93 -11.11 -1.06 -19.98
C HIS A 93 -12.46 -0.54 -20.47
N THR A 94 -13.33 -0.09 -19.56
CA THR A 94 -14.63 0.46 -19.92
C THR A 94 -14.51 1.96 -20.17
N PRO A 95 -14.98 2.49 -21.33
CA PRO A 95 -15.00 3.92 -21.58
C PRO A 95 -15.84 4.65 -20.54
N GLY A 96 -15.32 5.73 -20.00
CA GLY A 96 -16.05 6.53 -19.02
C GLY A 96 -15.14 7.42 -18.18
N SER A 97 -15.77 8.23 -17.33
CA SER A 97 -15.09 9.04 -16.34
C SER A 97 -15.24 8.40 -14.97
N ALA A 98 -14.17 8.37 -14.20
CA ALA A 98 -14.20 7.95 -12.82
C ALA A 98 -14.06 9.14 -11.88
N ILE A 99 -14.77 9.11 -10.77
CA ILE A 99 -14.65 10.13 -9.72
C ILE A 99 -13.87 9.49 -8.56
N PHE A 100 -12.76 10.13 -8.21
CA PHE A 100 -11.99 9.77 -7.04
C PHE A 100 -12.39 10.62 -5.84
N GLN A 101 -12.90 9.97 -4.81
CA GLN A 101 -13.20 10.63 -3.54
C GLN A 101 -11.97 10.53 -2.63
N LYS A 102 -11.20 11.60 -2.52
CA LYS A 102 -9.93 11.61 -1.78
C LYS A 102 -10.03 12.04 -0.33
N GLY A 103 -11.17 12.59 0.09
CA GLY A 103 -11.35 13.09 1.45
C GLY A 103 -10.48 14.31 1.80
N VAL A 104 -9.98 15.04 0.80
CA VAL A 104 -9.15 16.23 0.97
C VAL A 104 -9.97 17.50 0.71
N HIS A 105 -9.63 18.58 1.41
CA HIS A 105 -10.34 19.86 1.25
C HIS A 105 -9.95 20.59 -0.04
N ASP A 106 -8.67 20.54 -0.39
CA ASP A 106 -8.15 21.12 -1.62
C ASP A 106 -7.27 20.10 -2.36
N PRO A 107 -7.76 19.48 -3.44
CA PRO A 107 -7.01 18.47 -4.18
C PRO A 107 -5.77 19.03 -4.91
N LEU A 108 -5.60 20.33 -4.99
CA LEU A 108 -4.47 20.99 -5.63
C LEU A 108 -3.40 21.43 -4.64
N LYS A 109 -3.68 21.34 -3.33
CA LYS A 109 -2.80 21.77 -2.27
C LYS A 109 -2.39 20.57 -1.40
N LEU A 110 -1.09 20.44 -1.17
CA LEU A 110 -0.59 19.50 -0.20
C LEU A 110 -0.95 19.98 1.21
N GLU A 111 -1.67 19.16 1.94
CA GLU A 111 -2.00 19.43 3.34
C GLU A 111 -0.87 18.96 4.24
N SER A 112 -0.63 19.69 5.33
CA SER A 112 0.38 19.33 6.33
C SER A 112 -0.13 18.34 7.38
N GLU A 113 -1.45 18.20 7.48
CA GLU A 113 -2.11 17.29 8.41
C GLU A 113 -2.98 16.30 7.63
N PHE A 114 -2.80 15.02 7.94
CA PHE A 114 -3.49 13.93 7.28
C PHE A 114 -4.42 13.24 8.29
N LEU A 115 -5.66 13.03 7.88
CA LEU A 115 -6.59 12.18 8.63
C LEU A 115 -6.37 10.72 8.23
N GLN A 116 -6.68 9.80 9.13
CA GLN A 116 -6.45 8.37 8.90
C GLN A 116 -7.16 7.83 7.65
N ASN A 117 -8.28 8.40 7.29
CA ASN A 117 -9.14 7.92 6.20
C ASN A 117 -9.11 8.82 4.95
N ASP A 118 -8.17 9.76 4.86
CA ASP A 118 -8.02 10.57 3.66
C ASP A 118 -6.93 10.00 2.73
N GLU A 119 -6.96 10.43 1.48
CA GLU A 119 -6.02 10.03 0.44
C GLU A 119 -4.97 11.12 0.14
N SER A 120 -4.85 12.11 1.02
CA SER A 120 -3.93 13.23 0.83
C SER A 120 -2.47 12.79 0.71
N GLY A 121 -2.06 11.73 1.39
CA GLY A 121 -0.73 11.12 1.25
C GLY A 121 -0.40 10.61 -0.16
N ASN A 122 -1.41 10.35 -0.99
CA ASN A 122 -1.23 9.93 -2.38
C ASN A 122 -1.08 11.11 -3.36
N LEU A 123 -1.39 12.35 -2.97
CA LEU A 123 -1.28 13.51 -3.85
C LEU A 123 0.13 13.73 -4.39
N PRO A 124 1.20 13.70 -3.58
CA PRO A 124 2.57 13.85 -4.09
C PRO A 124 2.95 12.76 -5.11
N ARG A 125 2.46 11.55 -4.88
CA ARG A 125 2.70 10.41 -5.79
C ARG A 125 2.04 10.64 -7.15
N TRP A 126 0.80 11.12 -7.17
CA TRP A 126 0.07 11.45 -8.39
C TRP A 126 0.71 12.61 -9.15
N GLU A 127 1.17 13.64 -8.45
CA GLU A 127 1.88 14.75 -9.06
C GLU A 127 3.19 14.30 -9.70
N TYR A 128 3.96 13.47 -9.00
CA TYR A 128 5.20 12.92 -9.54
C TYR A 128 4.93 12.01 -10.75
N TYR A 129 3.96 11.10 -10.65
CA TYR A 129 3.56 10.22 -11.75
C TYR A 129 3.18 11.02 -13.00
N ARG A 130 2.33 12.02 -12.83
CA ARG A 130 1.91 12.90 -13.91
C ARG A 130 3.09 13.61 -14.56
N SER A 131 4.02 14.11 -13.77
CA SER A 131 5.24 14.77 -14.24
C SER A 131 6.12 13.81 -15.08
N VAL A 132 6.33 12.59 -14.59
CA VAL A 132 7.14 11.58 -15.28
C VAL A 132 6.50 11.12 -16.59
N MET A 133 5.17 11.00 -16.61
CA MET A 133 4.41 10.57 -17.80
C MET A 133 4.11 11.71 -18.78
N GLY A 134 4.43 12.96 -18.44
CA GLY A 134 4.18 14.11 -19.31
C GLY A 134 2.70 14.49 -19.43
N PHE A 135 1.86 14.10 -18.45
CA PHE A 135 0.44 14.48 -18.46
C PHE A 135 0.26 15.90 -17.96
N GLU A 136 -0.46 16.71 -18.72
CA GLU A 136 -0.87 18.06 -18.29
C GLU A 136 -2.00 18.01 -17.26
N ARG A 137 -2.07 19.04 -16.42
CA ARG A 137 -3.26 19.23 -15.56
C ARG A 137 -4.45 19.59 -16.42
N ALA A 138 -5.58 18.92 -16.19
CA ALA A 138 -6.83 19.42 -16.74
C ALA A 138 -7.10 20.82 -16.18
N THR A 139 -7.24 21.78 -17.04
CA THR A 139 -7.77 23.10 -16.68
C THR A 139 -9.26 22.93 -16.40
N VAL A 140 -9.65 23.18 -15.15
CA VAL A 140 -11.06 23.21 -14.71
C VAL A 140 -11.67 24.56 -15.11
#